data_bce0d66abfe61032572bdad71fb518cb
#
_entry.id   bce0d66abfe61032572bdad71fb518cb
#
_cell.length_a   1.000
_cell.length_b   1.000
_cell.length_c   1.000
_cell.angle_alpha   90.00
_cell.angle_beta   90.00
_cell.angle_gamma   90.00
#
_symmetry.space_group_name_H-M   'P 1'
#
loop_
_entity.id
_entity.type
_entity.pdbx_description
1 polymer ?
#
loop_
_entity_poly.entity_id
_entity_poly.type
_entity_poly.pdbx_seq_one_letter_code
_entity_poly.pdbx_strand_id
1 'polypeptide(L)'
;MCLWVEEMARADERIVHIVTDRRDLGVGGSWNLAAHDPRCGRFVAQLDSDDVYADENTLQKIVDAFHEQQCAMLIGAYTLTDIHLNVLPPGVIAHKEWTPENGRNNALRINGLGAPRSFYTPVLREINLPNTNYGEDYALGLAISRDYMIGRLYDPIYNCRRWDDNSDGDLSIEKENRNNVYKDRMRTWELMARIAKNRKNQA
;
A
#
# COMPACT_ATOMS: atom_id res chain seq x y z
N MET A 1 -14.89 17.84 -8.11
CA MET A 1 -14.68 16.63 -7.26
C MET A 1 -14.99 16.88 -5.79
N CYS A 2 -14.56 17.97 -5.16
CA CYS A 2 -14.86 18.25 -3.76
C CYS A 2 -16.35 18.31 -3.38
N LEU A 3 -17.20 18.96 -4.17
CA LEU A 3 -18.63 19.10 -3.84
C LEU A 3 -19.36 17.76 -3.71
N TRP A 4 -19.11 16.82 -4.60
CA TRP A 4 -19.72 15.50 -4.56
C TRP A 4 -19.31 14.69 -3.32
N VAL A 5 -18.02 14.72 -2.95
CA VAL A 5 -17.53 14.04 -1.73
C VAL A 5 -18.11 14.67 -0.46
N GLU A 6 -18.29 16.01 -0.44
CA GLU A 6 -18.95 16.71 0.65
C GLU A 6 -20.41 16.31 0.80
N GLU A 7 -21.15 16.15 -0.31
CA GLU A 7 -22.53 15.68 -0.29
C GLU A 7 -22.62 14.24 0.25
N MET A 8 -21.73 13.35 -0.19
CA MET A 8 -21.67 11.98 0.33
C MET A 8 -21.36 11.95 1.84
N ALA A 9 -20.39 12.75 2.29
CA ALA A 9 -20.04 12.83 3.71
C ALA A 9 -21.15 13.42 4.58
N ARG A 10 -22.06 14.24 4.02
CA ARG A 10 -23.27 14.70 4.73
C ARG A 10 -24.35 13.61 4.78
N ALA A 11 -24.39 12.74 3.78
CA ALA A 11 -25.40 11.68 3.69
C ALA A 11 -25.03 10.42 4.49
N ASP A 12 -23.73 10.18 4.71
CA ASP A 12 -23.23 9.00 5.43
C ASP A 12 -22.11 9.40 6.40
N GLU A 13 -22.39 9.29 7.71
CA GLU A 13 -21.46 9.65 8.80
C GLU A 13 -20.16 8.82 8.81
N ARG A 14 -20.13 7.68 8.12
CA ARG A 14 -18.92 6.84 7.96
C ARG A 14 -17.92 7.46 7.00
N ILE A 15 -18.38 8.39 6.15
CA ILE A 15 -17.52 9.09 5.17
C ILE A 15 -16.92 10.32 5.83
N VAL A 16 -15.60 10.32 5.93
CA VAL A 16 -14.83 11.43 6.49
C VAL A 16 -14.09 12.14 5.37
N HIS A 17 -14.53 13.34 4.99
CA HIS A 17 -13.84 14.17 4.02
C HIS A 17 -12.82 15.05 4.75
N ILE A 18 -11.53 14.74 4.58
CA ILE A 18 -10.43 15.51 5.17
C ILE A 18 -9.92 16.53 4.15
N VAL A 19 -10.13 17.81 4.44
CA VAL A 19 -9.61 18.92 3.66
C VAL A 19 -8.47 19.58 4.43
N THR A 20 -7.38 19.92 3.75
CA THR A 20 -6.21 20.58 4.34
C THR A 20 -5.77 21.78 3.51
N ASP A 21 -5.28 22.82 4.17
CA ASP A 21 -4.66 23.97 3.54
C ASP A 21 -3.19 23.72 3.14
N ARG A 22 -2.62 22.61 3.55
CA ARG A 22 -1.27 22.20 3.20
C ARG A 22 -1.17 21.92 1.71
N ARG A 23 -0.16 22.54 1.06
CA ARG A 23 0.13 22.39 -0.37
C ARG A 23 1.39 21.58 -0.63
N ASP A 24 2.08 21.17 0.42
CA ASP A 24 3.34 20.44 0.40
C ASP A 24 3.15 18.93 0.60
N LEU A 25 1.92 18.44 0.68
CA LEU A 25 1.64 17.03 0.86
C LEU A 25 1.68 16.29 -0.49
N GLY A 26 2.55 15.28 -0.54
CA GLY A 26 2.47 14.20 -1.52
C GLY A 26 1.45 13.14 -1.10
N VAL A 27 1.39 12.05 -1.85
CA VAL A 27 0.52 10.90 -1.56
C VAL A 27 0.77 10.37 -0.15
N GLY A 28 2.04 10.10 0.22
CA GLY A 28 2.38 9.60 1.55
C GLY A 28 2.04 10.57 2.67
N GLY A 29 2.20 11.88 2.47
CA GLY A 29 1.80 12.90 3.42
C GLY A 29 0.29 12.96 3.63
N SER A 30 -0.48 12.81 2.56
CA SER A 30 -1.96 12.76 2.60
C SER A 30 -2.45 11.50 3.33
N TRP A 31 -1.81 10.36 3.12
CA TRP A 31 -2.13 9.12 3.84
C TRP A 31 -1.81 9.23 5.34
N ASN A 32 -0.68 9.85 5.71
CA ASN A 32 -0.38 10.12 7.11
C ASN A 32 -1.45 11.01 7.76
N LEU A 33 -1.89 12.06 7.06
CA LEU A 33 -2.94 12.93 7.57
C LEU A 33 -4.22 12.12 7.89
N ALA A 34 -4.64 11.24 6.98
CA ALA A 34 -5.79 10.36 7.20
C ALA A 34 -5.54 9.33 8.32
N ALA A 35 -4.36 8.69 8.35
CA ALA A 35 -4.03 7.69 9.35
C ALA A 35 -3.94 8.26 10.77
N HIS A 36 -3.53 9.54 10.92
CA HIS A 36 -3.46 10.22 12.21
C HIS A 36 -4.77 10.89 12.64
N ASP A 37 -5.79 10.91 11.81
CA ASP A 37 -7.12 11.38 12.23
C ASP A 37 -7.63 10.53 13.41
N PRO A 38 -8.17 11.12 14.48
CA PRO A 38 -8.65 10.39 15.64
C PRO A 38 -9.81 9.43 15.33
N ARG A 39 -10.54 9.65 14.24
CA ARG A 39 -11.61 8.75 13.75
C ARG A 39 -11.08 7.54 12.98
N CYS A 40 -9.80 7.53 12.60
CA CYS A 40 -9.20 6.40 11.90
C CYS A 40 -9.26 5.13 12.74
N GLY A 41 -9.76 4.05 12.16
CA GLY A 41 -9.95 2.77 12.82
C GLY A 41 -8.65 2.03 13.13
N ARG A 42 -8.82 0.81 13.67
CA ARG A 42 -7.70 -0.07 14.05
C ARG A 42 -6.86 -0.53 12.87
N PHE A 43 -7.49 -0.68 11.71
CA PHE A 43 -6.85 -1.06 10.46
C PHE A 43 -7.14 -0.01 9.39
N VAL A 44 -6.20 0.19 8.50
CA VAL A 44 -6.32 1.01 7.29
C VAL A 44 -6.22 0.11 6.08
N ALA A 45 -7.15 0.22 5.16
CA ALA A 45 -7.11 -0.46 3.86
C ALA A 45 -7.12 0.57 2.75
N GLN A 46 -6.19 0.44 1.81
CA GLN A 46 -6.11 1.31 0.64
C GLN A 46 -7.27 1.03 -0.32
N LEU A 47 -7.82 2.11 -0.86
CA LEU A 47 -8.62 2.09 -2.08
C LEU A 47 -8.26 3.33 -2.90
N ASP A 48 -7.67 3.15 -4.05
CA ASP A 48 -7.37 4.24 -4.96
C ASP A 48 -8.67 4.73 -5.62
N SER A 49 -8.76 6.03 -5.91
CA SER A 49 -10.00 6.66 -6.36
C SER A 49 -10.50 6.16 -7.72
N ASP A 50 -9.65 5.51 -8.44
CA ASP A 50 -9.86 4.95 -9.78
C ASP A 50 -10.05 3.43 -9.80
N ASP A 51 -9.92 2.78 -8.65
CA ASP A 51 -10.03 1.33 -8.49
C ASP A 51 -11.31 0.92 -7.72
N VAL A 52 -11.55 -0.37 -7.61
CA VAL A 52 -12.67 -0.92 -6.83
C VAL A 52 -12.28 -2.20 -6.12
N TYR A 53 -12.87 -2.45 -4.95
CA TYR A 53 -12.77 -3.77 -4.31
C TYR A 53 -13.47 -4.84 -5.15
N ALA A 54 -12.99 -6.08 -5.08
CA ALA A 54 -13.51 -7.18 -5.88
C ALA A 54 -14.95 -7.56 -5.51
N ASP A 55 -15.28 -7.49 -4.21
CA ASP A 55 -16.61 -7.82 -3.69
C ASP A 55 -16.88 -7.10 -2.35
N GLU A 56 -18.12 -7.23 -1.87
CA GLU A 56 -18.59 -6.63 -0.61
C GLU A 56 -17.91 -7.21 0.65
N ASN A 57 -17.26 -8.37 0.54
CA ASN A 57 -16.59 -9.03 1.65
C ASN A 57 -15.10 -8.68 1.73
N THR A 58 -14.57 -7.89 0.81
CA THR A 58 -13.14 -7.56 0.74
C THR A 58 -12.61 -7.02 2.07
N LEU A 59 -13.29 -6.07 2.69
CA LEU A 59 -12.85 -5.49 3.97
C LEU A 59 -12.88 -6.53 5.11
N GLN A 60 -13.88 -7.41 5.12
CA GLN A 60 -13.94 -8.49 6.12
C GLN A 60 -12.78 -9.46 5.94
N LYS A 61 -12.48 -9.88 4.70
CA LYS A 61 -11.32 -10.74 4.39
C LYS A 61 -10.01 -10.12 4.88
N ILE A 62 -9.84 -8.80 4.71
CA ILE A 62 -8.67 -8.07 5.19
C ILE A 62 -8.58 -8.12 6.73
N VAL A 63 -9.68 -7.84 7.43
CA VAL A 63 -9.73 -7.85 8.90
C VAL A 63 -9.45 -9.25 9.45
N ASP A 64 -10.08 -10.27 8.88
CA ASP A 64 -9.87 -11.66 9.27
C ASP A 64 -8.40 -12.08 9.09
N ALA A 65 -7.78 -11.73 7.96
CA ALA A 65 -6.38 -12.01 7.70
C ALA A 65 -5.43 -11.30 8.69
N PHE A 66 -5.74 -10.07 9.13
CA PHE A 66 -4.96 -9.42 10.19
C PHE A 66 -5.02 -10.19 11.50
N HIS A 67 -6.19 -10.71 11.85
CA HIS A 67 -6.36 -11.50 13.07
C HIS A 67 -5.72 -12.89 12.98
N GLU A 68 -5.83 -13.54 11.84
CA GLU A 68 -5.24 -14.87 11.62
C GLU A 68 -3.72 -14.83 11.53
N GLN A 69 -3.17 -13.89 10.77
CA GLN A 69 -1.74 -13.82 10.46
C GLN A 69 -0.95 -12.96 11.45
N GLN A 70 -1.61 -12.23 12.36
CA GLN A 70 -0.96 -11.36 13.35
C GLN A 70 0.13 -10.47 12.75
N CYS A 71 -0.20 -9.82 11.62
CA CYS A 71 0.72 -9.01 10.84
C CYS A 71 0.49 -7.50 11.05
N ALA A 72 1.51 -6.69 10.75
CA ALA A 72 1.41 -5.23 10.81
C ALA A 72 1.05 -4.59 9.46
N MET A 73 1.31 -5.30 8.38
CA MET A 73 0.91 -4.95 7.03
C MET A 73 0.34 -6.19 6.35
N LEU A 74 -0.72 -6.01 5.57
CA LEU A 74 -1.31 -7.05 4.76
C LEU A 74 -1.30 -6.60 3.30
N ILE A 75 -0.88 -7.49 2.41
CA ILE A 75 -0.83 -7.25 0.97
C ILE A 75 -1.82 -8.19 0.28
N GLY A 76 -2.75 -7.63 -0.48
CA GLY A 76 -3.70 -8.39 -1.28
C GLY A 76 -3.15 -8.79 -2.64
N ALA A 77 -3.93 -9.59 -3.35
CA ALA A 77 -3.82 -9.81 -4.77
C ALA A 77 -4.87 -8.97 -5.52
N TYR A 78 -4.60 -8.67 -6.77
CA TYR A 78 -5.51 -7.88 -7.58
C TYR A 78 -5.67 -8.44 -8.99
N THR A 79 -6.80 -8.13 -9.60
CA THR A 79 -7.04 -8.39 -11.02
C THR A 79 -6.82 -7.11 -11.80
N LEU A 80 -6.06 -7.18 -12.88
CA LEU A 80 -5.91 -6.07 -13.81
C LEU A 80 -7.12 -6.02 -14.74
N THR A 81 -7.80 -4.88 -14.80
CA THR A 81 -9.01 -4.70 -15.61
C THR A 81 -8.99 -3.39 -16.41
N ASP A 82 -9.85 -3.28 -17.40
CA ASP A 82 -10.20 -1.99 -17.99
C ASP A 82 -11.21 -1.24 -17.10
N ILE A 83 -11.64 -0.07 -17.54
CA ILE A 83 -12.62 0.76 -16.81
C ILE A 83 -14.00 0.09 -16.67
N HIS A 84 -14.32 -0.89 -17.52
CA HIS A 84 -15.54 -1.67 -17.52
C HIS A 84 -15.43 -2.99 -16.77
N LEU A 85 -14.30 -3.21 -16.07
CA LEU A 85 -13.97 -4.43 -15.33
C LEU A 85 -13.74 -5.68 -16.22
N ASN A 86 -13.47 -5.51 -17.51
CA ASN A 86 -13.00 -6.62 -18.35
C ASN A 86 -11.54 -6.91 -17.99
N VAL A 87 -11.23 -8.19 -17.77
CA VAL A 87 -9.88 -8.61 -17.39
C VAL A 87 -8.87 -8.33 -18.50
N LEU A 88 -7.79 -7.64 -18.14
CA LEU A 88 -6.66 -7.38 -19.02
C LEU A 88 -5.49 -8.32 -18.71
N PRO A 89 -4.66 -8.68 -19.71
CA PRO A 89 -3.43 -9.42 -19.46
C PRO A 89 -2.49 -8.66 -18.49
N PRO A 90 -1.82 -9.35 -17.56
CA PRO A 90 -1.76 -10.80 -17.38
C PRO A 90 -2.88 -11.38 -16.50
N GLY A 91 -3.91 -10.64 -16.15
CA GLY A 91 -5.01 -11.05 -15.30
C GLY A 91 -4.71 -10.83 -13.82
N VAL A 92 -4.62 -11.90 -13.05
CA VAL A 92 -4.39 -11.81 -11.60
C VAL A 92 -2.91 -11.63 -11.27
N ILE A 93 -2.62 -10.63 -10.43
CA ILE A 93 -1.31 -10.36 -9.83
C ILE A 93 -1.37 -10.74 -8.34
N ALA A 94 -0.80 -11.87 -7.98
CA ALA A 94 -0.90 -12.42 -6.63
C ALA A 94 0.43 -12.45 -5.85
N HIS A 95 1.54 -12.07 -6.47
CA HIS A 95 2.88 -12.09 -5.84
C HIS A 95 3.17 -13.42 -5.10
N LYS A 96 2.92 -14.55 -5.78
CA LYS A 96 3.12 -15.90 -5.23
C LYS A 96 4.57 -16.21 -4.86
N GLU A 97 5.52 -15.41 -5.38
CA GLU A 97 6.93 -15.45 -5.01
C GLU A 97 7.18 -15.05 -3.54
N TRP A 98 6.22 -14.38 -2.91
CA TRP A 98 6.28 -14.08 -1.49
C TRP A 98 5.60 -15.18 -0.69
N THR A 99 6.39 -15.93 0.07
CA THR A 99 5.90 -17.00 0.94
C THR A 99 6.30 -16.75 2.40
N PRO A 100 5.68 -17.42 3.39
CA PRO A 100 6.08 -17.34 4.79
C PRO A 100 7.56 -17.68 5.00
N GLU A 101 8.10 -18.63 4.22
CA GLU A 101 9.48 -19.10 4.35
C GLU A 101 10.51 -18.07 3.92
N ASN A 102 10.23 -17.27 2.89
CA ASN A 102 11.15 -16.20 2.48
C ASN A 102 10.94 -14.90 3.29
N GLY A 103 9.85 -14.84 4.03
CA GLY A 103 9.60 -13.90 5.10
C GLY A 103 9.90 -12.44 4.78
N ARG A 104 10.33 -11.71 5.81
CA ARG A 104 10.63 -10.27 5.75
C ARG A 104 11.70 -9.88 4.74
N ASN A 105 12.61 -10.78 4.41
CA ASN A 105 13.70 -10.50 3.47
C ASN A 105 13.22 -10.40 2.02
N ASN A 106 12.05 -10.98 1.69
CA ASN A 106 11.52 -10.89 0.35
C ASN A 106 11.15 -9.45 -0.05
N ALA A 107 10.79 -8.60 0.90
CA ALA A 107 10.55 -7.17 0.66
C ALA A 107 11.72 -6.49 -0.05
N LEU A 108 12.97 -6.93 0.22
CA LEU A 108 14.17 -6.41 -0.43
C LEU A 108 14.38 -6.90 -1.88
N ARG A 109 13.60 -7.88 -2.33
CA ARG A 109 13.78 -8.54 -3.64
C ARG A 109 12.71 -8.21 -4.65
N ILE A 110 11.50 -7.88 -4.18
CA ILE A 110 10.36 -7.57 -5.05
C ILE A 110 10.37 -6.12 -5.49
N ASN A 111 9.74 -5.83 -6.62
CA ASN A 111 9.70 -4.47 -7.18
C ASN A 111 8.45 -3.68 -6.82
N GLY A 112 7.52 -4.28 -6.09
CA GLY A 112 6.28 -3.66 -5.61
C GLY A 112 5.58 -4.58 -4.62
N LEU A 113 4.65 -4.03 -3.86
CA LEU A 113 3.98 -4.74 -2.78
C LEU A 113 2.56 -5.22 -3.11
N GLY A 114 2.12 -5.08 -4.37
CA GLY A 114 0.77 -5.45 -4.77
C GLY A 114 -0.30 -4.45 -4.32
N ALA A 115 -1.58 -4.88 -4.42
CA ALA A 115 -2.75 -4.09 -4.01
C ALA A 115 -3.88 -5.03 -3.52
N PRO A 116 -4.79 -4.59 -2.63
CA PRO A 116 -4.63 -3.39 -1.82
C PRO A 116 -3.56 -3.59 -0.74
N ARG A 117 -2.96 -2.49 -0.28
CA ARG A 117 -2.09 -2.48 0.89
C ARG A 117 -2.91 -2.09 2.10
N SER A 118 -2.81 -2.86 3.15
CA SER A 118 -3.53 -2.60 4.40
C SER A 118 -2.57 -2.61 5.57
N PHE A 119 -2.87 -1.84 6.62
CA PHE A 119 -1.94 -1.60 7.71
C PHE A 119 -2.64 -1.67 9.06
N TYR A 120 -1.93 -2.17 10.07
CA TYR A 120 -2.30 -2.00 11.47
C TYR A 120 -1.96 -0.57 11.88
N THR A 121 -2.98 0.24 12.16
CA THR A 121 -2.87 1.68 12.36
C THR A 121 -1.79 2.11 13.37
N PRO A 122 -1.61 1.45 14.54
CA PRO A 122 -0.55 1.84 15.47
C PRO A 122 0.85 1.76 14.88
N VAL A 123 1.18 0.71 14.11
CA VAL A 123 2.48 0.57 13.46
C VAL A 123 2.63 1.56 12.31
N LEU A 124 1.55 1.80 11.54
CA LEU A 124 1.54 2.84 10.50
C LEU A 124 1.86 4.22 11.08
N ARG A 125 1.25 4.57 12.23
CA ARG A 125 1.49 5.85 12.93
C ARG A 125 2.88 5.96 13.53
N GLU A 126 3.47 4.86 13.98
CA GLU A 126 4.83 4.82 14.51
C GLU A 126 5.87 5.11 13.43
N ILE A 127 5.74 4.45 12.27
CA ILE A 127 6.74 4.51 11.20
C ILE A 127 6.51 5.71 10.28
N ASN A 128 5.26 5.97 9.89
CA ASN A 128 4.81 6.96 8.90
C ASN A 128 5.28 6.67 7.47
N LEU A 129 4.50 7.12 6.49
CA LEU A 129 4.92 7.14 5.10
C LEU A 129 5.83 8.36 4.85
N PRO A 130 6.86 8.24 4.01
CA PRO A 130 7.56 9.43 3.54
C PRO A 130 6.62 10.32 2.73
N ASN A 131 6.76 11.64 2.88
CA ASN A 131 5.93 12.62 2.16
C ASN A 131 6.40 12.75 0.71
N THR A 132 6.09 11.77 -0.12
CA THR A 132 6.43 11.72 -1.55
C THR A 132 5.22 11.30 -2.38
N ASN A 133 5.32 11.46 -3.72
CA ASN A 133 4.32 11.00 -4.68
C ASN A 133 4.67 9.67 -5.35
N TYR A 134 5.77 9.02 -4.96
CA TYR A 134 6.20 7.75 -5.52
C TYR A 134 7.05 6.96 -4.52
N GLY A 135 6.74 5.69 -4.37
CA GLY A 135 7.49 4.75 -3.54
C GLY A 135 7.29 4.94 -2.03
N GLU A 136 6.32 5.74 -1.61
CA GLU A 136 5.95 5.95 -0.20
C GLU A 136 5.48 4.65 0.46
N ASP A 137 4.68 3.87 -0.25
CA ASP A 137 4.18 2.57 0.15
C ASP A 137 5.30 1.53 0.24
N TYR A 138 6.20 1.54 -0.74
CA TYR A 138 7.34 0.63 -0.78
C TYR A 138 8.33 0.92 0.36
N ALA A 139 8.63 2.19 0.61
CA ALA A 139 9.48 2.61 1.73
C ALA A 139 8.89 2.19 3.08
N LEU A 140 7.57 2.41 3.26
CA LEU A 140 6.85 1.97 4.46
C LEU A 140 6.90 0.45 4.63
N GLY A 141 6.61 -0.31 3.56
CA GLY A 141 6.65 -1.77 3.61
C GLY A 141 8.04 -2.33 3.92
N LEU A 142 9.11 -1.72 3.38
CA LEU A 142 10.48 -2.05 3.76
C LEU A 142 10.73 -1.82 5.24
N ALA A 143 10.34 -0.66 5.78
CA ALA A 143 10.52 -0.32 7.19
C ALA A 143 9.72 -1.26 8.10
N ILE A 144 8.45 -1.53 7.79
CA ILE A 144 7.62 -2.51 8.51
C ILE A 144 8.29 -3.88 8.50
N SER A 145 8.76 -4.35 7.35
CA SER A 145 9.36 -5.68 7.19
C SER A 145 10.65 -5.88 7.97
N ARG A 146 11.24 -4.82 8.52
CA ARG A 146 12.42 -4.92 9.40
C ARG A 146 12.09 -5.59 10.73
N ASP A 147 10.94 -5.27 11.29
CA ASP A 147 10.57 -5.63 12.65
C ASP A 147 9.26 -6.39 12.77
N TYR A 148 8.37 -6.25 11.78
CA TYR A 148 7.01 -6.78 11.80
C TYR A 148 6.77 -7.79 10.68
N MET A 149 5.75 -8.62 10.85
CA MET A 149 5.26 -9.53 9.83
C MET A 149 4.47 -8.75 8.77
N ILE A 150 4.68 -9.13 7.50
CA ILE A 150 3.80 -8.75 6.38
C ILE A 150 3.00 -9.99 5.98
N GLY A 151 1.68 -9.91 6.13
CA GLY A 151 0.74 -10.95 5.76
C GLY A 151 0.31 -10.86 4.30
N ARG A 152 -0.36 -11.90 3.81
CA ARG A 152 -0.77 -12.06 2.41
C ARG A 152 -2.19 -12.56 2.26
N LEU A 153 -2.90 -12.00 1.26
CA LEU A 153 -4.09 -12.59 0.66
C LEU A 153 -3.78 -12.88 -0.81
N TYR A 154 -3.81 -14.16 -1.20
CA TYR A 154 -3.50 -14.60 -2.56
C TYR A 154 -4.71 -14.58 -3.49
N ASP A 155 -5.92 -14.63 -2.93
CA ASP A 155 -7.15 -14.45 -3.69
C ASP A 155 -7.27 -12.99 -4.10
N PRO A 156 -7.71 -12.69 -5.34
CA PRO A 156 -7.88 -11.33 -5.80
C PRO A 156 -9.04 -10.66 -5.07
N ILE A 157 -8.72 -9.62 -4.32
CA ILE A 157 -9.69 -8.83 -3.55
C ILE A 157 -9.82 -7.39 -4.04
N TYR A 158 -9.17 -7.07 -5.16
CA TYR A 158 -9.07 -5.72 -5.70
C TYR A 158 -9.05 -5.77 -7.23
N ASN A 159 -9.72 -4.83 -7.88
CA ASN A 159 -9.67 -4.64 -9.32
C ASN A 159 -8.92 -3.34 -9.61
N CYS A 160 -7.71 -3.48 -10.14
CA CYS A 160 -6.88 -2.37 -10.56
C CYS A 160 -7.27 -1.99 -12.00
N ARG A 161 -7.89 -0.82 -12.15
CA ARG A 161 -8.42 -0.38 -13.45
C ARG A 161 -7.37 0.37 -14.25
N ARG A 162 -7.30 0.10 -15.53
CA ARG A 162 -6.38 0.74 -16.49
C ARG A 162 -7.15 1.44 -17.62
N TRP A 163 -6.69 2.62 -17.97
CA TRP A 163 -7.14 3.41 -19.12
C TRP A 163 -6.00 4.28 -19.64
N ASP A 164 -6.18 4.92 -20.80
CA ASP A 164 -5.12 5.59 -21.56
C ASP A 164 -4.37 6.70 -20.78
N ASP A 165 -5.02 7.39 -19.86
CA ASP A 165 -4.42 8.47 -19.04
C ASP A 165 -3.96 8.00 -17.63
N ASN A 166 -3.88 6.68 -17.38
CA ASN A 166 -3.47 6.16 -16.09
C ASN A 166 -1.98 6.42 -15.85
N SER A 167 -1.63 7.00 -14.70
CA SER A 167 -0.26 7.45 -14.36
C SER A 167 0.82 6.35 -14.41
N ASP A 168 0.41 5.09 -14.27
CA ASP A 168 1.32 3.93 -14.30
C ASP A 168 1.28 3.16 -15.62
N GLY A 169 0.42 3.55 -16.57
CA GLY A 169 0.15 2.76 -17.78
C GLY A 169 1.15 2.96 -18.91
N ASP A 170 1.82 4.11 -18.97
CA ASP A 170 2.72 4.45 -20.09
C ASP A 170 3.94 5.26 -19.60
N LEU A 171 4.81 4.57 -18.86
CA LEU A 171 6.05 5.18 -18.38
C LEU A 171 7.11 5.17 -19.47
N SER A 172 7.75 6.34 -19.74
CA SER A 172 8.97 6.34 -20.57
C SER A 172 10.07 5.50 -19.90
N ILE A 173 10.95 4.92 -20.72
CA ILE A 173 12.10 4.11 -20.25
C ILE A 173 12.94 4.91 -19.24
N GLU A 174 13.13 6.21 -19.45
CA GLU A 174 13.89 7.07 -18.53
C GLU A 174 13.19 7.22 -17.19
N LYS A 175 11.85 7.34 -17.16
CA LYS A 175 11.07 7.43 -15.92
C LYS A 175 11.07 6.10 -15.18
N GLU A 176 10.91 4.99 -15.90
CA GLU A 176 11.00 3.65 -15.32
C GLU A 176 12.38 3.39 -14.70
N ASN A 177 13.46 3.71 -15.41
CA ASN A 177 14.83 3.58 -14.89
C ASN A 177 15.07 4.44 -13.65
N ARG A 178 14.60 5.70 -13.63
CA ARG A 178 14.68 6.54 -12.42
C ARG A 178 13.94 5.93 -11.25
N ASN A 179 12.75 5.39 -11.47
CA ASN A 179 11.94 4.73 -10.47
C ASN A 179 12.65 3.48 -9.90
N ASN A 180 13.25 2.67 -10.77
CA ASN A 180 14.01 1.49 -10.37
C ASN A 180 15.25 1.86 -9.54
N VAL A 181 16.04 2.85 -9.99
CA VAL A 181 17.20 3.36 -9.22
C VAL A 181 16.76 3.91 -7.86
N TYR A 182 15.62 4.59 -7.78
CA TYR A 182 15.08 5.09 -6.51
C TYR A 182 14.73 3.94 -5.56
N LYS A 183 14.04 2.91 -6.04
CA LYS A 183 13.73 1.70 -5.25
C LYS A 183 14.98 0.97 -4.79
N ASP A 184 16.01 0.86 -5.65
CA ASP A 184 17.28 0.24 -5.30
C ASP A 184 18.02 0.99 -4.18
N ARG A 185 17.95 2.31 -4.17
CA ARG A 185 18.47 3.13 -3.07
C ARG A 185 17.73 2.85 -1.76
N MET A 186 16.40 2.78 -1.78
CA MET A 186 15.60 2.43 -0.60
C MET A 186 15.96 1.06 -0.06
N ARG A 187 16.09 0.04 -0.94
CA ARG A 187 16.53 -1.31 -0.56
C ARG A 187 17.92 -1.30 0.09
N THR A 188 18.84 -0.53 -0.49
CA THR A 188 20.21 -0.39 0.03
C THR A 188 20.21 0.20 1.44
N TRP A 189 19.47 1.30 1.65
CA TRP A 189 19.36 1.93 2.98
C TRP A 189 18.71 1.01 3.99
N GLU A 190 17.66 0.29 3.59
CA GLU A 190 17.02 -0.70 4.47
C GLU A 190 17.97 -1.85 4.83
N LEU A 191 18.72 -2.38 3.87
CA LEU A 191 19.73 -3.41 4.11
C LEU A 191 20.80 -2.93 5.10
N MET A 192 21.30 -1.70 4.92
CA MET A 192 22.25 -1.09 5.86
C MET A 192 21.67 -0.94 7.27
N ALA A 193 20.40 -0.54 7.39
CA ALA A 193 19.72 -0.43 8.67
C ALA A 193 19.60 -1.79 9.38
N ARG A 194 19.27 -2.86 8.64
CA ARG A 194 19.22 -4.23 9.16
C ARG A 194 20.60 -4.72 9.63
N ILE A 195 21.65 -4.46 8.86
CA ILE A 195 23.03 -4.80 9.23
C ILE A 195 23.44 -4.09 10.53
N ALA A 196 23.15 -2.78 10.63
CA ALA A 196 23.46 -2.00 11.82
C ALA A 196 22.69 -2.50 13.05
N LYS A 197 21.43 -2.86 12.91
CA LYS A 197 20.60 -3.44 13.97
C LYS A 197 21.15 -4.79 14.44
N ASN A 198 21.48 -5.68 13.50
CA ASN A 198 22.01 -7.00 13.83
C ASN A 198 23.36 -6.92 14.58
N ARG A 199 24.24 -5.97 14.22
CA ARG A 199 25.50 -5.73 14.93
C ARG A 199 25.27 -5.29 16.38
N LYS A 200 24.28 -4.42 16.62
CA LYS A 200 23.93 -3.97 18.00
C LYS A 200 23.38 -5.11 18.86
N ASN A 201 22.68 -6.07 18.26
CA ASN A 201 22.12 -7.20 19.00
C ASN A 201 23.14 -8.30 19.31
N GLN A 202 24.33 -8.24 18.71
CA GLN A 202 25.44 -9.17 18.93
C GLN A 202 26.51 -8.62 19.87
N ALA A 203 26.46 -7.36 20.24
CA ALA A 203 27.33 -6.66 21.17
C ALA A 203 26.73 -6.61 22.59
#